data_c5212c534b378d02ecc0090467074751
#
_entry.id   c5212c534b378d02ecc0090467074751
#
_cell.length_a   1.000
_cell.length_b   1.000
_cell.length_c   1.000
_cell.angle_alpha   90.00
_cell.angle_beta   90.00
_cell.angle_gamma   90.00
#
_symmetry.space_group_name_H-M   'P 1'
#
loop_
_entity.id
_entity.type
_entity.pdbx_description
1 polymer ?
#
loop_
_entity_poly.entity_id
_entity_poly.type
_entity_poly.pdbx_seq_one_letter_code
_entity_poly.pdbx_strand_id
1 'polypeptide(L)'
;GVRERLVQEKAAVGFYLSGHLFDEVEAEVRCFVRTKIAELQDSREPQILAGIVSDLRWINGQRGRLALFKLDDKSCAMDASVEEGVVQAQHDRELLKDDEFVVLSGRLQLDHFSGGLRVKVQQLWSLADARCRFGRYVQVPLGGPATAPLTLESVARVLQDFPARVLDSEQGELRLGLRPRVALRCVGAQGSAIAEVQLGESARMYPSNEALAAWSVATGGAPACVVYD
;
A
#
# COMPACT_ATOMS: atom_id res chain seq x y z
N GLY A 1 -6.16 -2.12 -18.05
CA GLY A 1 -4.82 -1.83 -17.49
C GLY A 1 -3.95 -3.08 -17.49
N VAL A 2 -2.68 -2.98 -17.02
CA VAL A 2 -1.74 -4.12 -16.97
C VAL A 2 -2.29 -5.24 -16.10
N ARG A 3 -2.81 -4.90 -14.91
CA ARG A 3 -3.43 -5.85 -13.98
C ARG A 3 -4.59 -6.64 -14.62
N GLU A 4 -5.48 -5.97 -15.32
CA GLU A 4 -6.62 -6.64 -16.00
C GLU A 4 -6.13 -7.65 -17.04
N ARG A 5 -5.10 -7.28 -17.81
CA ARG A 5 -4.49 -8.17 -18.80
C ARG A 5 -3.86 -9.39 -18.12
N LEU A 6 -3.10 -9.21 -17.04
CA LEU A 6 -2.47 -10.28 -16.29
C LEU A 6 -3.50 -11.23 -15.68
N VAL A 7 -4.59 -10.70 -15.10
CA VAL A 7 -5.69 -11.52 -14.56
C VAL A 7 -6.37 -12.32 -15.68
N GLN A 8 -6.57 -11.73 -16.86
CA GLN A 8 -7.13 -12.43 -18.03
C GLN A 8 -6.18 -13.52 -18.56
N GLU A 9 -4.88 -13.25 -18.60
CA GLU A 9 -3.86 -14.24 -18.98
C GLU A 9 -3.88 -15.45 -18.04
N LYS A 10 -3.90 -15.21 -16.72
CA LYS A 10 -4.00 -16.28 -15.72
C LYS A 10 -5.29 -17.06 -15.84
N ALA A 11 -6.43 -16.39 -16.07
CA ALA A 11 -7.72 -17.06 -16.28
C ALA A 11 -7.74 -17.95 -17.53
N ALA A 12 -7.02 -17.57 -18.60
CA ALA A 12 -6.99 -18.30 -19.86
C ALA A 12 -5.97 -19.43 -19.90
N VAL A 13 -4.80 -19.26 -19.31
CA VAL A 13 -3.64 -20.16 -19.45
C VAL A 13 -3.15 -20.74 -18.11
N GLY A 14 -3.68 -20.23 -16.98
CA GLY A 14 -3.34 -20.72 -15.64
C GLY A 14 -2.14 -20.00 -14.99
N PHE A 15 -1.45 -19.11 -15.68
CA PHE A 15 -0.32 -18.34 -15.17
C PHE A 15 -0.17 -16.98 -15.88
N TYR A 16 0.63 -16.08 -15.30
CA TYR A 16 0.92 -14.78 -15.87
C TYR A 16 2.02 -14.89 -16.93
N LEU A 17 1.75 -14.45 -18.17
CA LEU A 17 2.68 -14.54 -19.29
C LEU A 17 3.53 -13.28 -19.48
N SER A 18 2.94 -12.10 -19.25
CA SER A 18 3.54 -10.83 -19.67
C SER A 18 4.10 -9.98 -18.53
N GLY A 19 4.06 -10.46 -17.29
CA GLY A 19 4.58 -9.74 -16.12
C GLY A 19 4.13 -10.34 -14.80
N HIS A 20 4.43 -9.67 -13.71
CA HIS A 20 4.00 -10.04 -12.36
C HIS A 20 3.14 -8.93 -11.75
N LEU A 21 2.08 -9.28 -11.01
CA LEU A 21 1.20 -8.28 -10.37
C LEU A 21 1.96 -7.36 -9.41
N PHE A 22 3.06 -7.82 -8.85
CA PHE A 22 3.93 -7.03 -7.97
C PHE A 22 4.69 -5.92 -8.71
N ASP A 23 4.86 -6.01 -10.05
CA ASP A 23 5.62 -5.04 -10.85
C ASP A 23 5.06 -3.61 -10.74
N GLU A 24 3.73 -3.47 -10.61
CA GLU A 24 3.07 -2.16 -10.52
C GLU A 24 3.40 -1.41 -9.22
N VAL A 25 3.73 -2.13 -8.16
CA VAL A 25 3.95 -1.57 -6.82
C VAL A 25 5.39 -1.73 -6.32
N GLU A 26 6.22 -2.51 -7.00
CA GLU A 26 7.57 -2.89 -6.56
C GLU A 26 8.42 -1.67 -6.20
N ALA A 27 8.48 -0.68 -7.08
CA ALA A 27 9.30 0.52 -6.87
C ALA A 27 8.93 1.28 -5.60
N GLU A 28 7.63 1.42 -5.32
CA GLU A 28 7.13 2.07 -4.13
C GLU A 28 7.37 1.22 -2.88
N VAL A 29 7.04 -0.07 -2.95
CA VAL A 29 7.16 -1.01 -1.84
C VAL A 29 8.60 -1.11 -1.35
N ARG A 30 9.60 -1.11 -2.25
CA ARG A 30 11.02 -1.16 -1.89
C ARG A 30 11.51 0.08 -1.13
N CYS A 31 10.73 1.17 -1.08
CA CYS A 31 11.04 2.29 -0.21
C CYS A 31 10.91 1.95 1.29
N PHE A 32 10.03 1.00 1.66
CA PHE A 32 9.78 0.65 3.06
C PHE A 32 9.93 -0.84 3.38
N VAL A 33 9.89 -1.73 2.37
CA VAL A 33 10.22 -3.17 2.49
C VAL A 33 11.50 -3.44 1.72
N ARG A 34 12.63 -3.32 2.40
CA ARG A 34 13.96 -3.38 1.74
C ARG A 34 14.42 -4.81 1.45
N THR A 35 14.06 -5.76 2.31
CA THR A 35 14.49 -7.17 2.18
C THR A 35 13.53 -7.93 1.28
N LYS A 36 14.05 -8.63 0.28
CA LYS A 36 13.29 -9.53 -0.58
C LYS A 36 13.02 -10.87 0.12
N ILE A 37 11.95 -11.55 -0.26
CA ILE A 37 11.62 -12.87 0.31
C ILE A 37 12.78 -13.86 0.09
N ALA A 38 13.41 -13.85 -1.07
CA ALA A 38 14.56 -14.73 -1.38
C ALA A 38 15.81 -14.47 -0.51
N GLU A 39 15.91 -13.29 0.10
CA GLU A 39 17.05 -12.87 0.91
C GLU A 39 16.81 -13.03 2.42
N LEU A 40 15.61 -13.50 2.81
CA LEU A 40 15.24 -13.65 4.21
C LEU A 40 16.10 -14.70 4.91
N GLN A 41 16.50 -14.36 6.12
CA GLN A 41 17.20 -15.25 7.04
C GLN A 41 16.36 -15.46 8.29
N ASP A 42 16.62 -16.54 9.00
CA ASP A 42 15.96 -16.80 10.29
C ASP A 42 16.18 -15.61 11.24
N SER A 43 15.07 -15.10 11.78
CA SER A 43 15.07 -13.92 12.65
C SER A 43 14.00 -14.08 13.74
N ARG A 44 14.37 -13.72 14.96
CA ARG A 44 13.43 -13.66 16.09
C ARG A 44 12.55 -12.41 16.04
N GLU A 45 13.01 -11.36 15.38
CA GLU A 45 12.28 -10.11 15.23
C GLU A 45 11.23 -10.23 14.13
N PRO A 46 10.04 -9.63 14.31
CA PRO A 46 9.04 -9.56 13.25
C PRO A 46 9.61 -8.86 12.01
N GLN A 47 9.36 -9.44 10.85
CA GLN A 47 9.77 -8.89 9.56
C GLN A 47 8.57 -8.21 8.89
N ILE A 48 8.83 -7.11 8.19
CA ILE A 48 7.86 -6.48 7.29
C ILE A 48 8.08 -7.04 5.90
N LEU A 49 7.04 -7.65 5.35
CA LEU A 49 7.05 -8.28 4.03
C LEU A 49 5.90 -7.73 3.19
N ALA A 50 6.05 -7.83 1.88
CA ALA A 50 4.99 -7.47 0.94
C ALA A 50 5.00 -8.42 -0.24
N GLY A 51 3.84 -8.67 -0.82
CA GLY A 51 3.72 -9.57 -1.96
C GLY A 51 2.28 -9.74 -2.42
N ILE A 52 2.12 -10.59 -3.40
CA ILE A 52 0.82 -11.02 -3.92
C ILE A 52 0.41 -12.31 -3.20
N VAL A 53 -0.85 -12.34 -2.77
CA VAL A 53 -1.46 -13.52 -2.15
C VAL A 53 -1.82 -14.55 -3.23
N SER A 54 -1.49 -15.80 -2.99
CA SER A 54 -1.93 -16.92 -3.84
C SER A 54 -2.16 -18.19 -3.02
N ASP A 55 -2.86 -19.16 -3.59
CA ASP A 55 -3.18 -20.47 -2.97
C ASP A 55 -3.89 -20.32 -1.60
N LEU A 56 -4.74 -19.31 -1.45
CA LEU A 56 -5.44 -19.02 -0.21
C LEU A 56 -6.43 -20.15 0.15
N ARG A 57 -6.30 -20.66 1.36
CA ARG A 57 -7.22 -21.64 1.93
C ARG A 57 -7.44 -21.43 3.41
N TRP A 58 -8.66 -21.63 3.86
CA TRP A 58 -9.03 -21.60 5.28
C TRP A 58 -9.14 -23.01 5.83
N ILE A 59 -8.48 -23.25 6.95
CA ILE A 59 -8.53 -24.53 7.65
C ILE A 59 -8.98 -24.32 9.11
N ASN A 60 -9.59 -25.34 9.70
CA ASN A 60 -9.93 -25.34 11.13
C ASN A 60 -8.73 -25.91 11.90
N GLY A 61 -8.09 -25.07 12.70
CA GLY A 61 -7.01 -25.45 13.61
C GLY A 61 -7.51 -25.70 15.03
N GLN A 62 -6.62 -26.14 15.91
CA GLN A 62 -6.94 -26.39 17.33
C GLN A 62 -7.30 -25.11 18.09
N ARG A 63 -6.87 -23.94 17.62
CA ARG A 63 -7.07 -22.62 18.27
C ARG A 63 -8.02 -21.71 17.48
N GLY A 64 -8.81 -22.26 16.56
CA GLY A 64 -9.68 -21.49 15.68
C GLY A 64 -9.33 -21.65 14.20
N ARG A 65 -9.96 -20.85 13.35
CA ARG A 65 -9.69 -20.85 11.90
C ARG A 65 -8.34 -20.20 11.60
N LEU A 66 -7.66 -20.77 10.63
CA LEU A 66 -6.35 -20.33 10.15
C LEU A 66 -6.41 -20.19 8.62
N ALA A 67 -6.01 -19.04 8.11
CA ALA A 67 -5.75 -18.90 6.67
C ALA A 67 -4.30 -19.28 6.37
N LEU A 68 -4.13 -20.11 5.36
CA LEU A 68 -2.85 -20.47 4.76
C LEU A 68 -2.82 -19.92 3.33
N PHE A 69 -1.71 -19.31 2.96
CA PHE A 69 -1.53 -18.74 1.62
C PHE A 69 -0.04 -18.67 1.28
N LYS A 70 0.26 -18.38 0.02
CA LYS A 70 1.60 -18.01 -0.40
C LYS A 70 1.68 -16.51 -0.60
N LEU A 71 2.78 -15.92 -0.16
CA LEU A 71 3.15 -14.54 -0.40
C LEU A 71 4.29 -14.52 -1.43
N ASP A 72 4.08 -13.85 -2.55
CA ASP A 72 5.02 -13.77 -3.66
C ASP A 72 5.42 -12.33 -3.95
N ASP A 73 6.72 -12.01 -3.79
CA ASP A 73 7.30 -10.69 -4.10
C ASP A 73 8.11 -10.68 -5.40
N LYS A 74 7.86 -11.66 -6.29
CA LYS A 74 8.59 -11.89 -7.53
C LYS A 74 10.00 -12.50 -7.35
N SER A 75 10.66 -12.26 -6.22
CA SER A 75 11.96 -12.89 -5.95
C SER A 75 11.81 -14.34 -5.52
N CYS A 76 10.78 -14.63 -4.74
CA CYS A 76 10.42 -15.96 -4.25
C CYS A 76 8.99 -15.96 -3.70
N ALA A 77 8.36 -17.12 -3.68
CA ALA A 77 7.11 -17.35 -2.97
C ALA A 77 7.39 -18.02 -1.61
N MET A 78 6.73 -17.53 -0.55
CA MET A 78 6.86 -18.04 0.81
C MET A 78 5.51 -18.43 1.38
N ASP A 79 5.46 -19.53 2.12
CA ASP A 79 4.26 -19.93 2.86
C ASP A 79 3.97 -18.98 4.01
N ALA A 80 2.73 -18.56 4.13
CA ALA A 80 2.23 -17.67 5.14
C ALA A 80 1.03 -18.26 5.88
N SER A 81 0.89 -17.92 7.15
CA SER A 81 -0.26 -18.29 7.95
C SER A 81 -0.75 -17.14 8.80
N VAL A 82 -2.08 -16.97 8.91
CA VAL A 82 -2.70 -15.94 9.75
C VAL A 82 -3.88 -16.52 10.51
N GLU A 83 -3.93 -16.29 11.81
CA GLU A 83 -5.06 -16.67 12.66
C GLU A 83 -6.27 -15.75 12.39
N GLU A 84 -7.49 -16.30 12.42
CA GLU A 84 -8.73 -15.54 12.16
C GLU A 84 -8.86 -14.31 13.08
N GLY A 85 -8.34 -14.39 14.31
CA GLY A 85 -8.33 -13.28 15.25
C GLY A 85 -7.50 -12.06 14.81
N VAL A 86 -6.55 -12.24 13.90
CA VAL A 86 -5.74 -11.16 13.32
C VAL A 86 -6.51 -10.45 12.19
N VAL A 87 -7.45 -11.16 11.54
CA VAL A 87 -8.20 -10.72 10.35
C VAL A 87 -9.66 -10.50 10.71
N GLN A 88 -9.93 -9.81 11.83
CA GLN A 88 -11.31 -9.64 12.32
C GLN A 88 -12.07 -8.56 11.56
N ALA A 89 -11.43 -7.48 11.18
CA ALA A 89 -12.06 -6.41 10.42
C ALA A 89 -12.44 -6.88 9.02
N GLN A 90 -13.60 -6.44 8.53
CA GLN A 90 -14.03 -6.76 7.16
C GLN A 90 -12.99 -6.35 6.13
N HIS A 91 -12.34 -5.21 6.34
CA HIS A 91 -11.27 -4.70 5.48
C HIS A 91 -10.09 -5.68 5.39
N ASP A 92 -9.64 -6.26 6.51
CA ASP A 92 -8.53 -7.22 6.53
C ASP A 92 -8.89 -8.52 5.79
N ARG A 93 -10.17 -8.94 5.88
CA ARG A 93 -10.68 -10.11 5.13
C ARG A 93 -10.70 -9.87 3.63
N GLU A 94 -10.95 -8.64 3.19
CA GLU A 94 -10.94 -8.26 1.78
C GLU A 94 -9.54 -8.27 1.18
N LEU A 95 -8.50 -8.06 2.01
CA LEU A 95 -7.09 -8.15 1.59
C LEU A 95 -6.64 -9.60 1.37
N LEU A 96 -7.24 -10.57 2.07
CA LEU A 96 -6.92 -11.98 1.92
C LEU A 96 -7.75 -12.62 0.81
N LYS A 97 -7.37 -12.34 -0.42
CA LYS A 97 -7.89 -12.96 -1.64
C LYS A 97 -6.73 -13.27 -2.57
N ASP A 98 -6.88 -14.31 -3.39
CA ASP A 98 -5.89 -14.58 -4.43
C ASP A 98 -5.75 -13.39 -5.36
N ASP A 99 -4.52 -13.14 -5.79
CA ASP A 99 -4.12 -12.04 -6.68
C ASP A 99 -4.24 -10.64 -6.04
N GLU A 100 -4.46 -10.54 -4.73
CA GLU A 100 -4.41 -9.27 -4.01
C GLU A 100 -3.00 -8.98 -3.46
N PHE A 101 -2.62 -7.71 -3.52
CA PHE A 101 -1.40 -7.21 -2.91
C PHE A 101 -1.62 -6.95 -1.42
N VAL A 102 -0.68 -7.42 -0.60
CA VAL A 102 -0.68 -7.16 0.84
C VAL A 102 0.70 -6.78 1.35
N VAL A 103 0.71 -5.97 2.39
CA VAL A 103 1.87 -5.75 3.26
C VAL A 103 1.56 -6.40 4.60
N LEU A 104 2.51 -7.08 5.18
CA LEU A 104 2.31 -7.76 6.45
C LEU A 104 3.51 -7.62 7.38
N SER A 105 3.25 -7.75 8.67
CA SER A 105 4.26 -7.98 9.70
C SER A 105 4.07 -9.39 10.25
N GLY A 106 5.16 -10.13 10.40
CA GLY A 106 5.09 -11.48 10.93
C GLY A 106 6.44 -12.02 11.38
N ARG A 107 6.38 -13.10 12.14
CA ARG A 107 7.57 -13.82 12.59
C ARG A 107 7.90 -14.95 11.64
N LEU A 108 9.16 -15.03 11.27
CA LEU A 108 9.68 -16.16 10.50
C LEU A 108 9.75 -17.40 11.40
N GLN A 109 9.44 -18.53 10.82
CA GLN A 109 9.50 -19.82 11.46
C GLN A 109 10.07 -20.84 10.47
N LEU A 110 10.97 -21.69 10.93
CA LEU A 110 11.44 -22.82 10.14
C LEU A 110 10.29 -23.83 9.98
N ASP A 111 9.95 -24.15 8.77
CA ASP A 111 9.04 -25.25 8.51
C ASP A 111 9.80 -26.57 8.51
N HIS A 112 9.56 -27.38 9.53
CA HIS A 112 10.26 -28.67 9.71
C HIS A 112 9.93 -29.70 8.63
N PHE A 113 8.87 -29.50 7.84
CA PHE A 113 8.50 -30.44 6.76
C PHE A 113 9.18 -30.09 5.44
N SER A 114 9.20 -28.81 5.06
CA SER A 114 9.82 -28.36 3.82
C SER A 114 11.28 -27.96 3.99
N GLY A 115 11.74 -27.71 5.22
CA GLY A 115 13.06 -27.15 5.55
C GLY A 115 13.20 -25.67 5.17
N GLY A 116 12.13 -25.05 4.66
CA GLY A 116 12.08 -23.66 4.28
C GLY A 116 11.61 -22.73 5.41
N LEU A 117 11.64 -21.42 5.16
CA LEU A 117 11.04 -20.43 6.05
C LEU A 117 9.56 -20.25 5.68
N ARG A 118 8.74 -20.04 6.72
CA ARG A 118 7.36 -19.59 6.58
C ARG A 118 7.12 -18.40 7.51
N VAL A 119 6.13 -17.56 7.20
CA VAL A 119 5.77 -16.43 8.04
C VAL A 119 4.48 -16.68 8.80
N LYS A 120 4.51 -16.48 10.12
CA LYS A 120 3.31 -16.35 10.95
C LYS A 120 2.94 -14.88 11.03
N VAL A 121 1.86 -14.49 10.35
CA VAL A 121 1.40 -13.12 10.23
C VAL A 121 0.83 -12.62 11.56
N GLN A 122 1.21 -11.41 11.94
CA GLN A 122 0.74 -10.72 13.14
C GLN A 122 -0.12 -9.50 12.79
N GLN A 123 0.16 -8.85 11.66
CA GLN A 123 -0.57 -7.68 11.16
C GLN A 123 -0.62 -7.72 9.64
N LEU A 124 -1.69 -7.20 9.08
CA LEU A 124 -1.93 -7.09 7.63
C LEU A 124 -2.31 -5.66 7.28
N TRP A 125 -1.88 -5.19 6.10
CA TRP A 125 -2.19 -3.86 5.61
C TRP A 125 -2.40 -3.87 4.10
N SER A 126 -3.33 -3.03 3.63
CA SER A 126 -3.38 -2.61 2.23
C SER A 126 -2.16 -1.75 1.89
N LEU A 127 -1.93 -1.49 0.61
CA LEU A 127 -0.91 -0.52 0.19
C LEU A 127 -1.17 0.87 0.77
N ALA A 128 -2.43 1.30 0.83
CA ALA A 128 -2.80 2.61 1.37
C ALA A 128 -2.58 2.69 2.89
N ASP A 129 -2.85 1.62 3.65
CA ASP A 129 -2.55 1.56 5.08
C ASP A 129 -1.04 1.55 5.32
N ALA A 130 -0.27 0.82 4.50
CA ALA A 130 1.19 0.83 4.54
C ALA A 130 1.76 2.23 4.22
N ARG A 131 1.18 2.95 3.26
CA ARG A 131 1.51 4.35 2.99
C ARG A 131 1.31 5.24 4.21
N CYS A 132 0.17 5.07 4.92
CA CYS A 132 -0.09 5.82 6.16
C CYS A 132 0.92 5.49 7.26
N ARG A 133 1.40 4.25 7.33
CA ARG A 133 2.31 3.78 8.37
C ARG A 133 3.76 4.15 8.12
N PHE A 134 4.23 4.05 6.88
CA PHE A 134 5.64 4.20 6.51
C PHE A 134 5.93 5.50 5.76
N GLY A 135 4.91 6.14 5.19
CA GLY A 135 5.03 7.40 4.47
C GLY A 135 5.10 8.61 5.40
N ARG A 136 5.74 9.67 4.94
CA ARG A 136 5.84 10.95 5.65
C ARG A 136 4.74 11.92 5.25
N TYR A 137 4.52 12.07 3.95
CA TYR A 137 3.53 12.96 3.36
C TYR A 137 3.23 12.58 1.91
N VAL A 138 2.13 13.13 1.38
CA VAL A 138 1.82 13.02 -0.04
C VAL A 138 2.43 14.24 -0.75
N GLN A 139 3.39 14.03 -1.64
CA GLN A 139 3.94 15.08 -2.49
C GLN A 139 2.99 15.32 -3.66
N VAL A 140 2.48 16.54 -3.75
CA VAL A 140 1.66 17.02 -4.86
C VAL A 140 2.50 17.99 -5.68
N PRO A 141 3.04 17.56 -6.83
CA PRO A 141 3.97 18.37 -7.61
C PRO A 141 3.23 19.52 -8.31
N LEU A 142 4.00 20.50 -8.74
CA LEU A 142 3.49 21.59 -9.57
C LEU A 142 2.98 21.06 -10.89
N GLY A 143 1.80 21.51 -11.31
CA GLY A 143 1.26 21.23 -12.64
C GLY A 143 2.12 21.81 -13.78
N GLY A 144 1.95 21.27 -14.98
CA GLY A 144 2.66 21.77 -16.16
C GLY A 144 2.32 23.22 -16.51
N PRO A 145 3.14 23.88 -17.34
CA PRO A 145 2.95 25.29 -17.69
C PRO A 145 1.65 25.57 -18.48
N ALA A 146 1.09 24.55 -19.12
CA ALA A 146 -0.15 24.64 -19.93
C ALA A 146 -1.42 24.29 -19.13
N THR A 147 -1.28 23.95 -17.83
CA THR A 147 -2.41 23.52 -16.99
C THR A 147 -3.01 24.69 -16.22
N ALA A 148 -4.31 24.60 -15.96
CA ALA A 148 -4.96 25.54 -15.07
C ALA A 148 -4.28 25.53 -13.70
N PRO A 149 -4.16 26.69 -13.01
CA PRO A 149 -3.59 26.72 -11.68
C PRO A 149 -4.43 25.89 -10.72
N LEU A 150 -3.78 25.21 -9.81
CA LEU A 150 -4.45 24.48 -8.72
C LEU A 150 -5.29 25.46 -7.91
N THR A 151 -6.59 25.22 -7.80
CA THR A 151 -7.53 26.06 -7.07
C THR A 151 -7.80 25.51 -5.68
N LEU A 152 -8.20 26.38 -4.75
CA LEU A 152 -8.64 25.96 -3.41
C LEU A 152 -9.82 24.99 -3.47
N GLU A 153 -10.71 25.14 -4.44
CA GLU A 153 -11.86 24.26 -4.65
C GLU A 153 -11.43 22.86 -5.07
N SER A 154 -10.45 22.74 -5.98
CA SER A 154 -9.94 21.43 -6.41
C SER A 154 -9.20 20.74 -5.28
N VAL A 155 -8.43 21.46 -4.48
CA VAL A 155 -7.78 20.93 -3.27
C VAL A 155 -8.83 20.44 -2.27
N ALA A 156 -9.83 21.28 -1.95
CA ALA A 156 -10.89 20.95 -1.00
C ALA A 156 -11.67 19.72 -1.44
N ARG A 157 -11.99 19.61 -2.74
CA ARG A 157 -12.68 18.43 -3.31
C ARG A 157 -11.89 17.14 -3.10
N VAL A 158 -10.62 17.10 -3.42
CA VAL A 158 -9.79 15.90 -3.22
C VAL A 158 -9.74 15.50 -1.74
N LEU A 159 -9.60 16.48 -0.82
CA LEU A 159 -9.57 16.20 0.60
C LEU A 159 -10.92 15.71 1.15
N GLN A 160 -12.04 16.20 0.59
CA GLN A 160 -13.39 15.76 0.96
C GLN A 160 -13.73 14.35 0.41
N ASP A 161 -13.26 14.05 -0.80
CA ASP A 161 -13.51 12.75 -1.44
C ASP A 161 -12.67 11.62 -0.82
N PHE A 162 -11.50 11.96 -0.27
CA PHE A 162 -10.55 10.99 0.30
C PHE A 162 -10.10 11.36 1.72
N PRO A 163 -11.01 11.49 2.68
CA PRO A 163 -10.65 11.86 4.06
C PRO A 163 -9.80 10.78 4.72
N ALA A 164 -9.04 11.16 5.75
CA ALA A 164 -8.36 10.18 6.59
C ALA A 164 -9.36 9.18 7.17
N ARG A 165 -8.98 7.90 7.20
CA ARG A 165 -9.80 6.87 7.87
C ARG A 165 -9.68 7.00 9.37
N VAL A 166 -10.78 6.82 10.07
CA VAL A 166 -10.81 6.74 11.53
C VAL A 166 -10.98 5.27 11.89
N LEU A 167 -10.06 4.74 12.67
CA LEU A 167 -10.13 3.40 13.24
C LEU A 167 -10.35 3.53 14.74
N ASP A 168 -11.36 2.84 15.25
CA ASP A 168 -11.54 2.69 16.68
C ASP A 168 -10.49 1.70 17.21
N SER A 169 -9.72 2.13 18.17
CA SER A 169 -8.76 1.29 18.87
C SER A 169 -9.02 1.33 20.38
N GLU A 170 -8.53 0.33 21.12
CA GLU A 170 -8.59 0.31 22.58
C GLU A 170 -7.94 1.55 23.24
N GLN A 171 -7.08 2.26 22.50
CA GLN A 171 -6.38 3.47 22.95
C GLN A 171 -7.04 4.77 22.46
N GLY A 172 -8.19 4.70 21.77
CA GLY A 172 -8.91 5.82 21.19
C GLY A 172 -8.95 5.81 19.67
N GLU A 173 -9.48 6.87 19.07
CA GLU A 173 -9.56 7.04 17.63
C GLU A 173 -8.17 7.21 17.00
N LEU A 174 -7.78 6.30 16.12
CA LEU A 174 -6.58 6.40 15.29
C LEU A 174 -6.97 6.95 13.90
N ARG A 175 -6.41 8.09 13.52
CA ARG A 175 -6.60 8.65 12.17
C ARG A 175 -5.51 8.18 11.23
N LEU A 176 -5.86 7.28 10.29
CA LEU A 176 -4.98 6.85 9.22
C LEU A 176 -5.06 7.81 8.05
N GLY A 177 -3.97 8.49 7.78
CA GLY A 177 -3.87 9.44 6.67
C GLY A 177 -2.55 10.18 6.67
N LEU A 178 -2.18 10.72 5.51
CA LEU A 178 -0.99 11.54 5.31
C LEU A 178 -1.40 12.98 4.99
N ARG A 179 -0.55 13.92 5.37
CA ARG A 179 -0.73 15.34 5.02
C ARG A 179 -0.17 15.58 3.62
N PRO A 180 -0.91 16.25 2.73
CA PRO A 180 -0.38 16.68 1.45
C PRO A 180 0.65 17.81 1.62
N ARG A 181 1.70 17.78 0.80
CA ARG A 181 2.65 18.86 0.57
C ARG A 181 2.49 19.29 -0.88
N VAL A 182 1.97 20.47 -1.08
CA VAL A 182 1.56 20.99 -2.38
C VAL A 182 2.57 21.99 -2.89
N ALA A 183 3.07 21.75 -4.11
CA ALA A 183 3.92 22.72 -4.81
C ALA A 183 3.04 23.75 -5.51
N LEU A 184 3.32 25.04 -5.28
CA LEU A 184 2.58 26.19 -5.81
C LEU A 184 3.51 27.12 -6.55
N ARG A 185 3.04 27.69 -7.66
CA ARG A 185 3.73 28.79 -8.34
C ARG A 185 3.18 30.12 -7.83
N CYS A 186 4.03 30.86 -7.17
CA CYS A 186 3.75 32.21 -6.70
C CYS A 186 4.26 33.21 -7.73
N VAL A 187 3.37 34.04 -8.31
CA VAL A 187 3.72 35.09 -9.28
C VAL A 187 3.62 36.44 -8.58
N GLY A 188 4.72 37.16 -8.53
CA GLY A 188 4.79 38.50 -7.97
C GLY A 188 5.31 39.53 -8.98
N ALA A 189 5.35 40.81 -8.58
CA ALA A 189 5.77 41.91 -9.45
C ALA A 189 7.25 41.78 -9.93
N GLN A 190 8.07 41.03 -9.23
CA GLN A 190 9.52 40.84 -9.54
C GLN A 190 9.84 39.49 -10.13
N GLY A 191 8.84 38.66 -10.47
CA GLY A 191 9.05 37.33 -11.05
C GLY A 191 8.16 36.25 -10.46
N SER A 192 8.50 35.00 -10.75
CA SER A 192 7.79 33.84 -10.21
C SER A 192 8.72 32.96 -9.36
N ALA A 193 8.19 32.43 -8.28
CA ALA A 193 8.85 31.49 -7.40
C ALA A 193 8.00 30.21 -7.24
N ILE A 194 8.64 29.09 -6.93
CA ILE A 194 7.95 27.87 -6.53
C ILE A 194 8.06 27.75 -5.01
N ALA A 195 6.94 27.55 -4.35
CA ALA A 195 6.85 27.30 -2.92
C ALA A 195 6.18 25.95 -2.67
N GLU A 196 6.60 25.27 -1.62
CA GLU A 196 5.91 24.06 -1.13
C GLU A 196 5.17 24.40 0.16
N VAL A 197 3.90 24.02 0.22
CA VAL A 197 3.04 24.26 1.38
C VAL A 197 2.62 22.91 1.96
N GLN A 198 3.03 22.65 3.20
CA GLN A 198 2.54 21.50 3.95
C GLN A 198 1.17 21.83 4.52
N LEU A 199 0.14 21.07 4.13
CA LEU A 199 -1.20 21.26 4.67
C LEU A 199 -1.27 20.78 6.14
N GLY A 200 -2.22 21.35 6.90
CA GLY A 200 -2.39 21.09 8.34
C GLY A 200 -2.95 19.70 8.65
N GLU A 201 -3.10 19.40 9.94
CA GLU A 201 -3.61 18.11 10.43
C GLU A 201 -5.05 17.80 9.97
N SER A 202 -5.87 18.83 9.81
CA SER A 202 -7.25 18.69 9.29
C SER A 202 -7.30 18.26 7.82
N ALA A 203 -6.20 18.42 7.08
CA ALA A 203 -6.07 18.04 5.69
C ALA A 203 -5.45 16.65 5.49
N ARG A 204 -5.37 15.83 6.55
CA ARG A 204 -4.96 14.43 6.38
C ARG A 204 -5.93 13.70 5.47
N MET A 205 -5.39 12.97 4.52
CA MET A 205 -6.13 12.19 3.55
C MET A 205 -5.66 10.74 3.52
N TYR A 206 -6.57 9.84 3.16
CA TYR A 206 -6.23 8.43 2.95
C TYR A 206 -5.60 8.24 1.57
N PRO A 207 -4.30 7.85 1.47
CA PRO A 207 -3.55 7.87 0.22
C PRO A 207 -3.78 6.61 -0.62
N SER A 208 -5.03 6.37 -1.03
CA SER A 208 -5.36 5.31 -1.97
C SER A 208 -4.83 5.64 -3.39
N ASN A 209 -4.83 4.67 -4.29
CA ASN A 209 -4.43 4.91 -5.68
C ASN A 209 -5.36 5.92 -6.36
N GLU A 210 -6.66 5.85 -6.07
CA GLU A 210 -7.67 6.77 -6.56
C GLU A 210 -7.43 8.19 -6.03
N ALA A 211 -7.03 8.32 -4.77
CA ALA A 211 -6.69 9.60 -4.16
C ALA A 211 -5.45 10.24 -4.82
N LEU A 212 -4.40 9.45 -5.07
CA LEU A 212 -3.22 9.93 -5.78
C LEU A 212 -3.54 10.32 -7.23
N ALA A 213 -4.40 9.55 -7.91
CA ALA A 213 -4.88 9.87 -9.24
C ALA A 213 -5.74 11.15 -9.26
N ALA A 214 -6.59 11.37 -8.26
CA ALA A 214 -7.39 12.58 -8.13
C ALA A 214 -6.50 13.84 -8.01
N TRP A 215 -5.40 13.76 -7.27
CA TRP A 215 -4.39 14.83 -7.24
C TRP A 215 -3.76 15.07 -8.61
N SER A 216 -3.43 14.02 -9.35
CA SER A 216 -2.89 14.15 -10.71
C SER A 216 -3.85 14.89 -11.65
N VAL A 217 -5.15 14.60 -11.53
CA VAL A 217 -6.19 15.32 -12.29
C VAL A 217 -6.27 16.78 -11.84
N ALA A 218 -6.27 17.05 -10.53
CA ALA A 218 -6.36 18.40 -9.99
C ALA A 218 -5.16 19.28 -10.35
N THR A 219 -3.97 18.69 -10.52
CA THR A 219 -2.72 19.38 -10.92
C THR A 219 -2.49 19.43 -12.44
N GLY A 220 -3.39 18.84 -13.22
CA GLY A 220 -3.25 18.80 -14.68
C GLY A 220 -2.27 17.74 -15.18
N GLY A 221 -2.24 16.58 -14.51
CA GLY A 221 -1.53 15.39 -14.96
C GLY A 221 -0.16 15.14 -14.31
N ALA A 222 0.31 16.01 -13.42
CA ALA A 222 1.51 15.72 -12.64
C ALA A 222 1.21 14.64 -11.60
N PRO A 223 1.97 13.51 -11.55
CA PRO A 223 1.69 12.43 -10.63
C PRO A 223 1.95 12.86 -9.18
N ALA A 224 0.99 12.63 -8.31
CA ALA A 224 1.20 12.71 -6.87
C ALA A 224 1.77 11.37 -6.36
N CYS A 225 2.66 11.43 -5.37
CA CYS A 225 3.29 10.24 -4.80
C CYS A 225 3.45 10.36 -3.29
N VAL A 226 3.62 9.24 -2.62
CA VAL A 226 3.98 9.21 -1.20
C VAL A 226 5.51 9.30 -1.08
N VAL A 227 5.98 10.13 -0.17
CA VAL A 227 7.40 10.26 0.17
C VAL A 227 7.68 9.45 1.43
N TYR A 228 8.72 8.66 1.39
CA TYR A 228 9.23 7.81 2.47
C TYR A 228 10.56 8.32 3.01
N ASP A 229 11.03 7.78 4.14
CA ASP A 229 12.35 8.09 4.73
C ASP A 229 13.51 7.35 4.04
#